data_77c7f9e51eefed13c4640eda6d1b5adb
#
_entry.id   77c7f9e51eefed13c4640eda6d1b5adb
#
_cell.length_a   1.000
_cell.length_b   1.000
_cell.length_c   1.000
_cell.angle_alpha   90.00
_cell.angle_beta   90.00
_cell.angle_gamma   90.00
#
_symmetry.space_group_name_H-M   'P 1'
#
loop_
_entity.id
_entity.type
_entity.pdbx_description
1 polymer ?
#
loop_
_entity_poly.entity_id
_entity_poly.type
_entity_poly.pdbx_seq_one_letter_code
_entity_poly.pdbx_strand_id
1 'polypeptide(L)'
;MTQETSTLYEDIHALLQEVPGAEEGAFLARLEHTLTDGYAHALALEAERVRLERRMGELTDGLRDDPADAPTDELATVARQLSDADTELTSLRRILGRLRARARTLRSA
;
A
#
# COMPACT_ATOMS: atom_id res chain seq x y z
N MET A 1 13.00 -5.72 0.95
CA MET A 1 11.73 -5.01 0.80
C MET A 1 10.53 -5.81 1.23
N THR A 2 10.39 -7.05 0.78
CA THR A 2 9.30 -7.92 1.17
C THR A 2 9.22 -8.14 2.68
N GLN A 3 10.36 -8.23 3.36
CA GLN A 3 10.41 -8.48 4.79
C GLN A 3 9.90 -7.29 5.61
N GLU A 4 10.27 -6.07 5.22
CA GLU A 4 9.80 -4.85 5.88
C GLU A 4 8.29 -4.66 5.69
N THR A 5 7.79 -4.93 4.48
CA THR A 5 6.37 -4.86 4.18
C THR A 5 5.59 -5.90 4.97
N SER A 6 6.11 -7.14 5.05
CA SER A 6 5.47 -8.19 5.84
C SER A 6 5.39 -7.81 7.32
N THR A 7 6.45 -7.21 7.86
CA THR A 7 6.48 -6.74 9.25
C THR A 7 5.43 -5.66 9.47
N LEU A 8 5.29 -4.72 8.54
CA LEU A 8 4.27 -3.67 8.62
C LEU A 8 2.87 -4.25 8.70
N TYR A 9 2.51 -5.19 7.84
CA TYR A 9 1.19 -5.81 7.84
C TYR A 9 0.96 -6.63 9.10
N GLU A 10 1.96 -7.35 9.57
CA GLU A 10 1.88 -8.09 10.82
C GLU A 10 1.63 -7.16 12.00
N ASP A 11 2.35 -6.04 12.06
CA ASP A 11 2.19 -5.04 13.12
C ASP A 11 0.79 -4.43 13.09
N ILE A 12 0.26 -4.10 11.92
CA ILE A 12 -1.09 -3.57 11.78
C ILE A 12 -2.12 -4.57 12.29
N HIS A 13 -2.01 -5.83 11.87
CA HIS A 13 -2.94 -6.87 12.29
C HIS A 13 -2.89 -7.10 13.80
N ALA A 14 -1.69 -7.15 14.37
CA ALA A 14 -1.51 -7.31 15.80
C ALA A 14 -2.16 -6.16 16.58
N LEU A 15 -1.94 -4.93 16.14
CA LEU A 15 -2.49 -3.74 16.80
C LEU A 15 -4.01 -3.66 16.68
N LEU A 16 -4.60 -4.21 15.62
CA LEU A 16 -6.05 -4.24 15.45
C LEU A 16 -6.71 -5.28 16.38
N GLN A 17 -5.98 -6.30 16.82
CA GLN A 17 -6.49 -7.39 17.65
C GLN A 17 -6.12 -7.24 19.12
N GLU A 18 -5.05 -6.53 19.44
CA GLU A 18 -4.55 -6.37 20.80
C GLU A 18 -5.50 -5.51 21.63
N VAL A 19 -5.76 -5.96 22.85
CA VAL A 19 -6.54 -5.18 23.83
C VAL A 19 -5.55 -4.38 24.66
N PRO A 20 -5.62 -3.04 24.67
CA PRO A 20 -4.71 -2.22 25.47
C PRO A 20 -4.94 -2.46 26.96
N GLY A 21 -3.85 -2.72 27.68
CA GLY A 21 -3.88 -2.93 29.11
C GLY A 21 -3.48 -1.68 29.89
N ALA A 22 -2.67 -1.88 30.93
CA ALA A 22 -2.22 -0.80 31.80
C ALA A 22 -1.31 0.22 31.09
N GLU A 23 -0.70 -0.17 29.97
CA GLU A 23 0.20 0.70 29.21
C GLU A 23 -0.47 1.24 27.92
N GLU A 24 -1.61 1.86 28.11
CA GLU A 24 -2.41 2.40 27.02
C GLU A 24 -1.66 3.46 26.20
N GLY A 25 -0.88 4.31 26.87
CA GLY A 25 -0.06 5.33 26.23
C GLY A 25 1.01 4.75 25.30
N ALA A 26 1.67 3.67 25.73
CA ALA A 26 2.67 2.98 24.94
C ALA A 26 2.03 2.30 23.74
N PHE A 27 0.85 1.73 23.92
CA PHE A 27 0.07 1.11 22.85
C PHE A 27 -0.32 2.13 21.80
N LEU A 28 -0.83 3.29 22.21
CA LEU A 28 -1.19 4.38 21.29
C LEU A 28 0.02 4.87 20.52
N ALA A 29 1.18 5.01 21.17
CA ALA A 29 2.41 5.44 20.51
C ALA A 29 2.84 4.46 19.43
N ARG A 30 2.76 3.15 19.70
CA ARG A 30 3.05 2.11 18.69
C ARG A 30 2.07 2.19 17.51
N LEU A 31 0.81 2.43 17.83
CA LEU A 31 -0.25 2.57 16.84
C LEU A 31 0.04 3.75 15.88
N GLU A 32 0.38 4.90 16.44
CA GLU A 32 0.68 6.10 15.67
C GLU A 32 1.94 5.92 14.81
N HIS A 33 2.96 5.26 15.35
CA HIS A 33 4.19 4.95 14.62
C HIS A 33 3.88 4.03 13.42
N THR A 34 3.09 3.00 13.64
CA THR A 34 2.71 2.06 12.58
C THR A 34 1.86 2.76 11.51
N LEU A 35 0.99 3.70 11.92
CA LEU A 35 0.23 4.51 10.96
C LEU A 35 1.17 5.33 10.06
N THR A 36 2.19 5.96 10.64
CA THR A 36 3.17 6.74 9.88
C THR A 36 3.87 5.87 8.84
N ASP A 37 4.33 4.69 9.26
CA ASP A 37 4.98 3.74 8.36
C ASP A 37 4.02 3.26 7.26
N GLY A 38 2.76 3.01 7.63
CA GLY A 38 1.74 2.57 6.71
C GLY A 38 1.42 3.61 5.64
N TYR A 39 1.29 4.88 6.04
CA TYR A 39 1.04 5.94 5.08
C TYR A 39 2.25 6.18 4.17
N ALA A 40 3.47 6.05 4.68
CA ALA A 40 4.68 6.13 3.86
C ALA A 40 4.68 5.03 2.79
N HIS A 41 4.29 3.81 3.17
CA HIS A 41 4.18 2.69 2.24
C HIS A 41 3.09 2.94 1.19
N ALA A 42 1.95 3.50 1.60
CA ALA A 42 0.87 3.86 0.67
C ALA A 42 1.33 4.89 -0.36
N LEU A 43 2.10 5.89 0.06
CA LEU A 43 2.66 6.88 -0.86
C LEU A 43 3.63 6.23 -1.85
N ALA A 44 4.44 5.28 -1.40
CA ALA A 44 5.36 4.55 -2.29
C ALA A 44 4.58 3.74 -3.33
N LEU A 45 3.47 3.11 -2.92
CA LEU A 45 2.60 2.37 -3.85
C LEU A 45 1.92 3.29 -4.86
N GLU A 46 1.50 4.48 -4.44
CA GLU A 46 0.92 5.47 -5.35
C GLU A 46 1.94 5.92 -6.39
N ALA A 47 3.18 6.18 -5.96
CA ALA A 47 4.26 6.55 -6.87
C ALA A 47 4.56 5.42 -7.85
N GLU A 48 4.57 4.18 -7.37
CA GLU A 48 4.75 2.99 -8.21
C GLU A 48 3.65 2.91 -9.27
N ARG A 49 2.40 3.11 -8.85
CA ARG A 49 1.26 3.07 -9.77
C ARG A 49 1.38 4.13 -10.86
N VAL A 50 1.79 5.34 -10.50
CA VAL A 50 1.99 6.42 -11.48
C VAL A 50 3.06 6.03 -12.50
N ARG A 51 4.18 5.45 -12.05
CA ARG A 51 5.24 4.99 -12.94
C ARG A 51 4.74 3.92 -13.91
N LEU A 52 3.97 2.97 -13.40
CA LEU A 52 3.40 1.88 -14.20
C LEU A 52 2.38 2.41 -15.22
N GLU A 53 1.54 3.34 -14.83
CA GLU A 53 0.58 3.98 -15.75
C GLU A 53 1.31 4.70 -16.87
N ARG A 54 2.38 5.43 -16.55
CA ARG A 54 3.21 6.10 -17.54
C ARG A 54 3.85 5.11 -18.50
N ARG A 55 4.39 4.02 -17.97
CA ARG A 55 5.00 2.97 -18.79
C ARG A 55 3.96 2.32 -19.70
N MET A 56 2.77 2.06 -19.17
CA MET A 56 1.66 1.52 -19.97
C MET A 56 1.31 2.47 -21.13
N GLY A 57 1.26 3.77 -20.87
CA GLY A 57 1.00 4.78 -21.90
C GLY A 57 2.06 4.77 -22.99
N GLU A 58 3.34 4.68 -22.59
CA GLU A 58 4.46 4.62 -23.56
C GLU A 58 4.36 3.38 -24.44
N LEU A 59 4.06 2.22 -23.86
CA LEU A 59 3.93 0.97 -24.58
C LEU A 59 2.73 1.00 -25.53
N THR A 60 1.63 1.59 -25.10
CA THR A 60 0.42 1.73 -25.92
C THR A 60 0.67 2.67 -27.12
N ASP A 61 1.38 3.76 -26.90
CA ASP A 61 1.74 4.69 -27.96
C ASP A 61 2.67 4.01 -28.98
N GLY A 62 3.61 3.21 -28.51
CA GLY A 62 4.48 2.43 -29.38
C GLY A 62 3.72 1.46 -30.26
N LEU A 63 2.64 0.88 -29.75
CA LEU A 63 1.75 0.00 -30.51
C LEU A 63 1.08 0.71 -31.67
N ARG A 64 0.67 1.97 -31.48
CA ARG A 64 0.05 2.78 -32.55
C ARG A 64 1.05 3.09 -33.64
N ASP A 65 2.30 3.33 -33.27
CA ASP A 65 3.35 3.70 -34.23
C ASP A 65 3.82 2.50 -35.05
N ASP A 66 3.97 1.34 -34.40
CA ASP A 66 4.41 0.11 -35.06
C ASP A 66 3.74 -1.12 -34.45
N PRO A 67 2.53 -1.49 -34.94
CA PRO A 67 1.83 -2.65 -34.40
C PRO A 67 2.56 -3.97 -34.60
N ALA A 68 3.44 -4.06 -35.60
CA ALA A 68 4.19 -5.30 -35.90
C ALA A 68 5.26 -5.59 -34.87
N ASP A 69 5.74 -4.56 -34.16
CA ASP A 69 6.80 -4.66 -33.16
C ASP A 69 6.22 -4.50 -31.75
N ALA A 70 5.01 -4.97 -31.54
CA ALA A 70 4.29 -4.80 -30.28
C ALA A 70 4.96 -5.55 -29.13
N PRO A 71 5.30 -4.85 -28.01
CA PRO A 71 5.88 -5.49 -26.84
C PRO A 71 4.81 -6.16 -25.97
N THR A 72 4.18 -7.21 -26.51
CA THR A 72 3.02 -7.86 -25.90
C THR A 72 3.31 -8.41 -24.50
N ASP A 73 4.49 -9.02 -24.32
CA ASP A 73 4.89 -9.59 -23.03
C ASP A 73 5.10 -8.50 -21.99
N GLU A 74 5.72 -7.39 -22.38
CA GLU A 74 5.95 -6.27 -21.49
C GLU A 74 4.63 -5.61 -21.10
N LEU A 75 3.70 -5.44 -22.05
CA LEU A 75 2.36 -4.92 -21.78
C LEU A 75 1.64 -5.77 -20.75
N ALA A 76 1.68 -7.09 -20.92
CA ALA A 76 1.04 -8.02 -19.98
C ALA A 76 1.67 -7.93 -18.59
N THR A 77 2.99 -7.82 -18.54
CA THR A 77 3.72 -7.68 -17.27
C THR A 77 3.36 -6.39 -16.55
N VAL A 78 3.38 -5.26 -17.26
CA VAL A 78 3.05 -3.96 -16.67
C VAL A 78 1.59 -3.93 -16.22
N ALA A 79 0.68 -4.48 -17.02
CA ALA A 79 -0.75 -4.55 -16.65
C ALA A 79 -0.95 -5.32 -15.35
N ARG A 80 -0.24 -6.45 -15.19
CA ARG A 80 -0.31 -7.26 -13.98
C ARG A 80 0.25 -6.51 -12.78
N GLN A 81 1.41 -5.86 -12.94
CA GLN A 81 2.02 -5.06 -11.88
C GLN A 81 1.11 -3.92 -11.45
N LEU A 82 0.45 -3.27 -12.40
CA LEU A 82 -0.49 -2.18 -12.13
C LEU A 82 -1.70 -2.69 -11.34
N SER A 83 -2.25 -3.82 -11.73
CA SER A 83 -3.36 -4.46 -11.02
C SER A 83 -2.95 -4.84 -9.59
N ASP A 84 -1.76 -5.40 -9.42
CA ASP A 84 -1.26 -5.79 -8.11
C ASP A 84 -1.06 -4.57 -7.20
N ALA A 85 -0.51 -3.48 -7.74
CA ALA A 85 -0.31 -2.24 -7.00
C ALA A 85 -1.65 -1.64 -6.56
N ASP A 86 -2.64 -1.62 -7.44
CA ASP A 86 -3.99 -1.14 -7.11
C ASP A 86 -4.64 -1.96 -6.00
N THR A 87 -4.53 -3.28 -6.09
CA THR A 87 -5.09 -4.18 -5.09
C THR A 87 -4.43 -3.98 -3.74
N GLU A 88 -3.11 -3.92 -3.71
CA GLU A 88 -2.36 -3.71 -2.47
C GLU A 88 -2.69 -2.35 -1.85
N LEU A 89 -2.73 -1.29 -2.67
CA LEU A 89 -3.03 0.06 -2.19
C LEU A 89 -4.44 0.14 -1.60
N THR A 90 -5.42 -0.45 -2.25
CA THR A 90 -6.81 -0.49 -1.76
C THR A 90 -6.89 -1.21 -0.41
N SER A 91 -6.24 -2.37 -0.31
CA SER A 91 -6.22 -3.16 0.93
C SER A 91 -5.51 -2.39 2.05
N LEU A 92 -4.37 -1.80 1.75
CA LEU A 92 -3.59 -1.05 2.75
C LEU A 92 -4.38 0.15 3.28
N ARG A 93 -5.01 0.92 2.39
CA ARG A 93 -5.83 2.08 2.79
C ARG A 93 -6.98 1.66 3.70
N ARG A 94 -7.58 0.51 3.44
CA ARG A 94 -8.68 -0.01 4.25
C ARG A 94 -8.22 -0.33 5.67
N ILE A 95 -7.12 -1.07 5.80
CA ILE A 95 -6.62 -1.44 7.13
C ILE A 95 -6.05 -0.24 7.88
N LEU A 96 -5.42 0.71 7.17
CA LEU A 96 -4.95 1.95 7.80
C LEU A 96 -6.11 2.79 8.31
N GLY A 97 -7.24 2.80 7.59
CA GLY A 97 -8.45 3.47 8.03
C GLY A 97 -8.98 2.89 9.34
N ARG A 98 -8.97 1.56 9.47
CA ARG A 98 -9.36 0.88 10.70
C ARG A 98 -8.41 1.19 11.85
N LEU A 99 -7.12 1.20 11.57
CA LEU A 99 -6.11 1.50 12.58
C LEU A 99 -6.22 2.95 13.06
N ARG A 100 -6.46 3.88 12.13
CA ARG A 100 -6.68 5.30 12.47
C ARG A 100 -7.91 5.49 13.33
N ALA A 101 -9.00 4.77 13.01
CA ALA A 101 -10.22 4.81 13.80
C ALA A 101 -9.97 4.34 15.24
N ARG A 102 -9.17 3.27 15.39
CA ARG A 102 -8.80 2.76 16.72
C ARG A 102 -7.96 3.78 17.50
N ALA A 103 -7.01 4.43 16.84
CA ALA A 103 -6.21 5.48 17.47
C ALA A 103 -7.08 6.64 17.95
N ARG A 104 -8.04 7.04 17.13
CA ARG A 104 -8.97 8.11 17.46
C ARG A 104 -9.82 7.76 18.68
N THR A 105 -10.30 6.52 18.74
CA THR A 105 -11.09 6.02 19.88
C THR A 105 -10.26 6.05 21.16
N LEU A 106 -9.00 5.64 21.09
CA LEU A 106 -8.12 5.62 22.25
C LEU A 106 -7.79 7.03 22.76
N ARG A 107 -7.62 7.99 21.84
CA ARG A 107 -7.38 9.38 22.22
C ARG A 107 -8.58 10.02 22.89
N SER A 108 -9.77 9.61 22.50
CA SER A 108 -11.04 10.16 23.03
C SER A 108 -11.41 9.57 24.38
N ALA A 109 -10.82 8.45 24.75
CA ALA A 109 -11.02 7.80 26.04
C ALA A 109 -10.13 8.45 27.11
#